data_142754b0ee349aa9aaf954302f04fbf9
#
_entry.id   142754b0ee349aa9aaf954302f04fbf9
#
_cell.length_a   1.000
_cell.length_b   1.000
_cell.length_c   1.000
_cell.angle_alpha   90.00
_cell.angle_beta   90.00
_cell.angle_gamma   90.00
#
_symmetry.space_group_name_H-M   'P 1'
#
loop_
_entity.id
_entity.type
_entity.pdbx_description
1 polymer ?
#
loop_
_entity_poly.entity_id
_entity_poly.type
_entity_poly.pdbx_seq_one_letter_code
_entity_poly.pdbx_strand_id
1 'polypeptide(L)'
;RKLKQIGFDECMEMAVQGANVLQARSVEMAARYDVPLYVGSSFVEEEGTWVMSNPVTEGLIIKAVVHDMKAAKVVLLGVPDIPGVAARLFANLAEKGVGAEMIIRQPGLPRNVPRGGRAGRLLRH
;
A
#
# COMPACT_ATOMS: atom_id res chain seq x y z
N ARG A 1 12.76 -12.49 7.10
CA ARG A 1 13.72 -11.98 8.12
C ARG A 1 12.98 -11.01 9.03
N LYS A 2 13.10 -11.18 10.33
CA LYS A 2 12.49 -10.33 11.34
C LYS A 2 13.29 -9.02 11.47
N LEU A 3 12.61 -7.90 11.54
CA LEU A 3 13.24 -6.60 11.80
C LEU A 3 13.47 -6.46 13.31
N LYS A 4 14.65 -6.05 13.72
CA LYS A 4 14.93 -5.76 15.13
C LYS A 4 14.43 -4.38 15.53
N GLN A 5 14.54 -3.42 14.65
CA GLN A 5 14.12 -2.04 14.85
C GLN A 5 13.51 -1.47 13.57
N ILE A 6 12.53 -0.57 13.72
CA ILE A 6 11.86 0.14 12.62
C ILE A 6 11.47 1.55 13.09
N GLY A 7 11.46 2.52 12.18
CA GLY A 7 10.98 3.87 12.45
C GLY A 7 9.46 3.94 12.55
N PHE A 8 8.95 4.94 13.27
CA PHE A 8 7.50 5.16 13.36
C PHE A 8 6.88 5.39 11.99
N ASP A 9 7.50 6.21 11.12
CA ASP A 9 6.98 6.53 9.79
C ASP A 9 6.88 5.26 8.93
N GLU A 10 7.91 4.43 8.93
CA GLU A 10 7.95 3.18 8.20
C GLU A 10 6.93 2.17 8.72
N CYS A 11 6.80 2.08 10.04
CA CYS A 11 5.82 1.21 10.68
C CYS A 11 4.39 1.65 10.36
N MET A 12 4.12 2.96 10.34
CA MET A 12 2.84 3.53 10.00
C MET A 12 2.49 3.28 8.53
N GLU A 13 3.44 3.46 7.62
CA GLU A 13 3.25 3.16 6.20
C GLU A 13 2.93 1.68 5.98
N MET A 14 3.66 0.77 6.63
CA MET A 14 3.36 -0.66 6.59
C MET A 14 1.97 -0.99 7.13
N ALA A 15 1.54 -0.35 8.22
CA ALA A 15 0.22 -0.56 8.82
C ALA A 15 -0.91 -0.10 7.91
N VAL A 16 -0.74 1.03 7.21
CA VAL A 16 -1.70 1.54 6.22
C VAL A 16 -1.78 0.64 4.99
N GLN A 17 -0.65 0.08 4.56
CA GLN A 17 -0.56 -0.77 3.36
C GLN A 17 -0.96 -2.24 3.60
N GLY A 18 -1.51 -2.57 4.76
CA GLY A 18 -2.08 -3.90 5.03
C GLY A 18 -1.29 -4.80 5.98
N ALA A 19 -0.18 -4.33 6.56
CA ALA A 19 0.50 -5.07 7.62
C ALA A 19 -0.28 -4.94 8.95
N ASN A 20 -1.24 -5.83 9.17
CA ASN A 20 -2.15 -5.81 10.33
C ASN A 20 -1.47 -6.20 11.67
N VAL A 21 -0.24 -5.77 11.92
CA VAL A 21 0.47 -6.04 13.17
C VAL A 21 0.14 -4.97 14.22
N LEU A 22 0.13 -3.70 13.82
CA LEU A 22 -0.27 -2.56 14.63
C LEU A 22 -1.28 -1.72 13.86
N GLN A 23 -2.21 -1.10 14.59
CA GLN A 23 -3.08 -0.10 14.00
C GLN A 23 -2.29 1.20 13.75
N ALA A 24 -2.44 1.78 12.56
CA ALA A 24 -1.75 3.02 12.18
C ALA A 24 -1.96 4.13 13.22
N ARG A 25 -3.17 4.28 13.75
CA ARG A 25 -3.51 5.27 14.80
C ARG A 25 -2.72 5.06 16.10
N SER A 26 -2.44 3.82 16.48
CA SER A 26 -1.63 3.53 17.67
C SER A 26 -0.17 3.92 17.47
N VAL A 27 0.36 3.69 16.26
CA VAL A 27 1.71 4.09 15.88
C VAL A 27 1.83 5.61 15.84
N GLU A 28 0.83 6.29 15.27
CA GLU A 28 0.76 7.77 15.24
C GLU A 28 0.79 8.38 16.65
N MET A 29 0.00 7.83 17.56
CA MET A 29 -0.01 8.29 18.96
C MET A 29 1.33 8.07 19.64
N ALA A 30 1.95 6.92 19.44
CA ALA A 30 3.26 6.62 20.00
C ALA A 30 4.34 7.56 19.44
N ALA A 31 4.31 7.84 18.13
CA ALA A 31 5.20 8.78 17.48
C ALA A 31 5.03 10.21 18.03
N ARG A 32 3.80 10.65 18.23
CA ARG A 32 3.48 11.99 18.74
C ARG A 32 4.04 12.27 20.14
N TYR A 33 4.06 11.23 20.97
CA TYR A 33 4.56 11.33 22.36
C TYR A 33 5.96 10.74 22.53
N ASP A 34 6.60 10.34 21.44
CA ASP A 34 7.94 9.71 21.42
C ASP A 34 8.04 8.49 22.35
N VAL A 35 6.99 7.68 22.38
CA VAL A 35 6.93 6.46 23.20
C VAL A 35 7.35 5.27 22.35
N PRO A 36 8.49 4.62 22.64
CA PRO A 36 8.90 3.45 21.90
C PRO A 36 7.94 2.29 22.14
N LEU A 37 7.59 1.56 21.06
CA LEU A 37 6.74 0.39 21.14
C LEU A 37 7.59 -0.87 20.96
N TYR A 38 7.26 -1.90 21.72
CA TYR A 38 7.84 -3.23 21.54
C TYR A 38 6.77 -4.21 21.05
N VAL A 39 7.03 -4.84 19.93
CA VAL A 39 6.13 -5.80 19.30
C VAL A 39 6.78 -7.18 19.32
N GLY A 40 6.22 -8.07 20.08
CA GLY A 40 6.69 -9.44 20.24
C GLY A 40 5.56 -10.45 20.17
N SER A 41 5.89 -11.72 19.97
CA SER A 41 4.94 -12.83 20.08
C SER A 41 4.68 -13.15 21.54
N SER A 42 3.42 -13.43 21.88
CA SER A 42 3.05 -13.97 23.19
C SER A 42 3.20 -15.50 23.29
N PHE A 43 3.50 -16.16 22.16
CA PHE A 43 3.55 -17.62 22.06
C PHE A 43 4.97 -18.18 22.02
N VAL A 44 5.96 -17.36 21.68
CA VAL A 44 7.35 -17.78 21.48
C VAL A 44 8.27 -16.77 22.17
N GLU A 45 9.26 -17.28 22.89
CA GLU A 45 10.31 -16.46 23.52
C GLU A 45 11.39 -16.07 22.49
N GLU A 46 11.00 -15.25 21.53
CA GLU A 46 11.92 -14.66 20.55
C GLU A 46 11.95 -13.15 20.69
N GLU A 47 13.11 -12.55 20.36
CA GLU A 47 13.23 -11.09 20.31
C GLU A 47 12.18 -10.49 19.39
N GLY A 48 11.45 -9.48 19.86
CA GLY A 48 10.49 -8.72 19.09
C GLY A 48 11.13 -7.63 18.22
N THR A 49 10.29 -6.71 17.78
CA THR A 49 10.67 -5.54 16.99
C THR A 49 10.41 -4.27 17.81
N TRP A 50 11.41 -3.40 17.92
CA TRP A 50 11.25 -2.07 18.48
C TRP A 50 10.81 -1.08 17.41
N VAL A 51 9.79 -0.28 17.71
CA VAL A 51 9.34 0.83 16.89
C VAL A 51 9.69 2.12 17.62
N MET A 52 10.53 2.97 17.02
CA MET A 52 11.09 4.16 17.67
C MET A 52 11.45 5.26 16.65
N SER A 53 11.72 6.49 17.14
CA SER A 53 12.03 7.65 16.30
C SER A 53 13.34 7.50 15.51
N ASN A 54 14.37 6.90 16.11
CA ASN A 54 15.70 6.79 15.52
C ASN A 54 16.18 5.34 15.53
N PRO A 55 15.64 4.48 14.65
CA PRO A 55 16.12 3.11 14.58
C PRO A 55 17.55 3.06 14.04
N VAL A 56 18.39 2.26 14.67
CA VAL A 56 19.72 1.96 14.12
C VAL A 56 19.50 1.06 12.89
N THR A 57 19.43 1.69 11.73
CA THR A 57 19.23 0.99 10.46
C THR A 57 20.56 0.82 9.77
N GLU A 58 21.02 -0.41 9.67
CA GLU A 58 22.13 -0.78 8.79
C GLU A 58 21.66 -0.56 7.35
N GLY A 59 21.98 0.54 6.73
CA GLY A 59 21.99 0.89 5.30
C GLY A 59 21.08 0.13 4.29
N LEU A 60 20.03 -0.54 4.75
CA LEU A 60 19.13 -1.29 3.88
C LEU A 60 18.18 -0.33 3.14
N ILE A 61 18.27 -0.32 1.82
CA ILE A 61 17.38 0.47 0.94
C ILE A 61 15.95 -0.09 0.99
N ILE A 62 15.80 -1.43 1.09
CA ILE A 62 14.49 -2.09 1.21
C ILE A 62 14.42 -2.76 2.59
N LYS A 63 13.50 -2.31 3.43
CA LYS A 63 13.31 -2.81 4.79
C LYS A 63 12.23 -3.86 4.88
N ALA A 64 11.13 -3.68 4.17
CA ALA A 64 10.01 -4.60 4.15
C ALA A 64 9.26 -4.56 2.81
N VAL A 65 8.50 -5.63 2.54
CA VAL A 65 7.53 -5.71 1.45
C VAL A 65 6.19 -6.08 2.07
N VAL A 66 5.19 -5.26 1.81
CA VAL A 66 3.82 -5.47 2.29
C VAL A 66 2.92 -5.70 1.09
N HIS A 67 1.92 -6.55 1.22
CA HIS A 67 0.92 -6.79 0.18
C HIS A 67 -0.48 -6.71 0.76
N ASP A 68 -1.42 -6.20 -0.02
CA ASP A 68 -2.85 -6.24 0.27
C ASP A 68 -3.53 -7.24 -0.68
N MET A 69 -4.18 -8.24 -0.11
CA MET A 69 -4.92 -9.26 -0.87
C MET A 69 -6.36 -8.83 -1.21
N LYS A 70 -6.83 -7.72 -0.67
CA LYS A 70 -8.18 -7.19 -0.90
C LYS A 70 -8.24 -6.13 -1.99
N ALA A 71 -7.09 -5.72 -2.52
CA ALA A 71 -7.00 -4.73 -3.58
C ALA A 71 -7.36 -5.32 -4.95
N ALA A 72 -8.14 -4.59 -5.73
CA ALA A 72 -8.44 -4.87 -7.12
C ALA A 72 -7.83 -3.81 -8.03
N LYS A 73 -7.25 -4.23 -9.16
CA LYS A 73 -6.69 -3.32 -10.16
C LYS A 73 -7.66 -3.19 -11.34
N VAL A 74 -8.07 -1.96 -11.62
CA VAL A 74 -8.86 -1.62 -12.81
C VAL A 74 -7.97 -0.82 -13.76
N VAL A 75 -7.88 -1.27 -15.01
CA VAL A 75 -7.12 -0.58 -16.07
C VAL A 75 -8.06 -0.14 -17.16
N LEU A 76 -8.08 1.14 -17.45
CA LEU A 76 -8.85 1.72 -18.54
C LEU A 76 -7.89 2.11 -19.67
N LEU A 77 -8.12 1.55 -20.85
CA LEU A 77 -7.33 1.83 -22.05
C LEU A 77 -8.11 2.73 -23.00
N GLY A 78 -7.39 3.59 -23.72
CA GLY A 78 -8.00 4.44 -24.74
C GLY A 78 -8.91 5.54 -24.18
N VAL A 79 -8.74 5.91 -22.93
CA VAL A 79 -9.50 7.01 -22.31
C VAL A 79 -9.10 8.32 -22.97
N PRO A 80 -10.05 9.07 -23.56
CA PRO A 80 -9.74 10.36 -24.18
C PRO A 80 -9.29 11.36 -23.12
N ASP A 81 -8.28 12.15 -23.47
CA ASP A 81 -7.78 13.20 -22.58
C ASP A 81 -8.65 14.46 -22.68
N ILE A 82 -9.88 14.33 -22.19
CA ILE A 82 -10.88 15.40 -22.16
C ILE A 82 -11.20 15.74 -20.71
N PRO A 83 -11.31 17.01 -20.33
CA PRO A 83 -11.72 17.41 -18.99
C PRO A 83 -13.05 16.76 -18.58
N GLY A 84 -13.12 16.24 -17.35
CA GLY A 84 -14.33 15.65 -16.78
C GLY A 84 -14.47 14.13 -16.95
N VAL A 85 -13.71 13.45 -17.81
CA VAL A 85 -13.82 11.99 -17.96
C VAL A 85 -13.47 11.26 -16.67
N ALA A 86 -12.38 11.64 -16.03
CA ALA A 86 -11.99 11.08 -14.74
C ALA A 86 -13.04 11.34 -13.64
N ALA A 87 -13.58 12.56 -13.60
CA ALA A 87 -14.62 12.92 -12.64
C ALA A 87 -15.86 12.05 -12.77
N ARG A 88 -16.33 11.80 -14.01
CA ARG A 88 -17.48 10.90 -14.28
C ARG A 88 -17.20 9.46 -13.85
N LEU A 89 -15.98 8.97 -14.09
CA LEU A 89 -15.58 7.63 -13.69
C LEU A 89 -15.64 7.48 -12.15
N PHE A 90 -15.03 8.43 -11.43
CA PHE A 90 -15.00 8.37 -9.98
C PHE A 90 -16.36 8.62 -9.34
N ALA A 91 -17.22 9.44 -9.95
CA ALA A 91 -18.60 9.60 -9.51
C ALA A 91 -19.36 8.27 -9.57
N ASN A 92 -19.25 7.54 -10.68
CA ASN A 92 -19.88 6.22 -10.83
C ASN A 92 -19.33 5.17 -9.85
N LEU A 93 -18.03 5.22 -9.51
CA LEU A 93 -17.44 4.33 -8.50
C LEU A 93 -17.95 4.68 -7.11
N ALA A 94 -18.02 5.97 -6.79
CA ALA A 94 -18.51 6.45 -5.50
C ALA A 94 -20.00 6.11 -5.28
N GLU A 95 -20.86 6.23 -6.30
CA GLU A 95 -22.27 5.83 -6.24
C GLU A 95 -22.44 4.33 -5.91
N LYS A 96 -21.46 3.51 -6.33
CA LYS A 96 -21.44 2.07 -6.03
C LYS A 96 -20.68 1.72 -4.75
N GLY A 97 -20.26 2.71 -3.97
CA GLY A 97 -19.51 2.51 -2.73
C GLY A 97 -18.09 1.97 -2.92
N VAL A 98 -17.52 2.11 -4.12
CA VAL A 98 -16.17 1.66 -4.42
C VAL A 98 -15.18 2.83 -4.24
N GLY A 99 -14.31 2.74 -3.26
CA GLY A 99 -13.19 3.67 -3.04
C GLY A 99 -12.00 3.34 -3.94
N ALA A 100 -11.29 4.36 -4.43
CA ALA A 100 -10.02 4.20 -5.12
C ALA A 100 -8.88 4.66 -4.21
N GLU A 101 -7.94 3.75 -3.92
CA GLU A 101 -6.80 4.03 -3.04
C GLU A 101 -5.61 4.62 -3.81
N MET A 102 -5.42 4.19 -5.05
CA MET A 102 -4.32 4.64 -5.89
C MET A 102 -4.78 4.89 -7.31
N ILE A 103 -4.41 6.03 -7.86
CA ILE A 103 -4.71 6.42 -9.24
C ILE A 103 -3.40 6.68 -9.98
N ILE A 104 -3.10 5.85 -10.98
CA ILE A 104 -1.94 6.05 -11.83
C ILE A 104 -2.43 6.44 -13.23
N ARG A 105 -2.07 7.64 -13.68
CA ARG A 105 -2.29 8.09 -15.04
C ARG A 105 -0.98 8.01 -15.81
N GLN A 106 -0.97 7.23 -16.88
CA GLN A 106 0.13 7.24 -17.84
C GLN A 106 -0.24 8.15 -19.01
N PRO A 107 0.59 9.16 -19.36
CA PRO A 107 0.40 9.91 -20.59
C PRO A 107 0.52 8.93 -21.77
N GLY A 108 -0.42 8.99 -22.69
CA GLY A 108 -0.77 8.03 -23.72
C GLY A 108 0.37 7.16 -24.24
N LEU A 109 0.19 5.85 -24.13
CA LEU A 109 0.97 4.91 -24.96
C LEU A 109 0.79 5.27 -26.45
N PRO A 110 1.87 5.27 -27.25
CA PRO A 110 1.77 5.49 -28.68
C PRO A 110 0.80 4.48 -29.30
N ARG A 111 0.01 4.92 -30.31
CA ARG A 111 -1.08 4.18 -30.97
C ARG A 111 -0.69 2.87 -31.67
N ASN A 112 0.45 2.27 -31.35
CA ASN A 112 0.93 1.02 -31.94
C ASN A 112 0.89 -0.15 -30.95
N VAL A 113 -0.30 -0.48 -30.46
CA VAL A 113 -0.53 -1.81 -29.90
C VAL A 113 -1.11 -2.66 -31.05
N PRO A 114 -0.43 -3.72 -31.50
CA PRO A 114 -0.98 -4.59 -32.53
C PRO A 114 -2.31 -5.19 -32.04
N ARG A 115 -3.37 -5.04 -32.85
CA ARG A 115 -4.64 -5.73 -32.68
C ARG A 115 -4.41 -7.23 -32.85
N GLY A 116 -4.14 -7.95 -31.79
CA GLY A 116 -3.95 -9.38 -31.87
C GLY A 116 -3.41 -9.96 -30.58
N GLY A 117 -4.24 -10.08 -29.57
CA GLY A 117 -3.92 -10.79 -28.34
C GLY A 117 -5.19 -10.96 -27.51
N ARG A 118 -5.70 -12.19 -27.47
CA ARG A 118 -6.88 -12.61 -26.71
C ARG A 118 -6.84 -12.03 -25.30
N ALA A 119 -7.96 -11.46 -24.87
CA ALA A 119 -8.22 -11.09 -23.49
C ALA A 119 -7.92 -12.30 -22.58
N GLY A 120 -6.81 -12.24 -21.88
CA GLY A 120 -6.49 -13.19 -20.84
C GLY A 120 -7.51 -13.03 -19.71
N ARG A 121 -8.26 -14.09 -19.48
CA ARG A 121 -9.17 -14.24 -18.35
C ARG A 121 -8.34 -14.04 -17.07
N LEU A 122 -8.56 -12.95 -16.35
CA LEU A 122 -8.01 -12.77 -15.01
C LEU A 122 -8.66 -13.81 -14.09
N LEU A 123 -7.87 -14.79 -13.68
CA LEU A 123 -8.24 -15.78 -12.68
C LEU A 123 -8.47 -15.09 -11.33
N ARG A 124 -9.63 -15.36 -10.76
CA ARG A 124 -9.91 -15.15 -9.35
C ARG A 124 -9.07 -16.16 -8.55
N HIS A 125 -8.37 -15.70 -7.56
CA HIS A 125 -8.03 -16.48 -6.40
C HIS A 125 -8.47 -15.72 -5.15
#